data_4ecda004cb40c3d0b79fca2c8bcd968d
#
_entry.id   4ecda004cb40c3d0b79fca2c8bcd968d
#
_cell.length_a   1.000
_cell.length_b   1.000
_cell.length_c   1.000
_cell.angle_alpha   90.00
_cell.angle_beta   90.00
_cell.angle_gamma   90.00
#
_symmetry.space_group_name_H-M   'P 1'
#
loop_
_entity.id
_entity.type
_entity.pdbx_description
1 polymer ?
#
loop_
_entity_poly.entity_id
_entity_poly.type
_entity_poly.pdbx_seq_one_letter_code
_entity_poly.pdbx_strand_id
1 'polypeptide(L)'
;MLSVSENLLAELEQNSIRYLHWKGNCHYADGFNGKGDIDMLVHRDDREKVHTLLRSLHFINPKTQSYFQNNNIEDWLGFDEKYGVMTHLHLYFEIQFGSNFLNEYTFLPYEQCFEEATVLDNCRVQNPAIEYVLLLCRVAVRSIEKEKKIEGNRLFLIHRMEEDSFTQTLKKCGLTQEECSRLFDTTHDAKCETKDVADILKKLYRKNTSFAKLKIINRKLSYQIRKRKSIDSVGFFTKKRLRNGGCMIAFVGQDGAGKTRVASDIAGWLRKKLEVRRFYLGSGENYYSFQRDLLKVLPKGKAFKLIRGVLALSDQLHIAKRCVSTLKKAQIYAVQGGIALFDRYPQTQFPGINDGAKIREIFLPKATNPLIRKITLIYAKREEKLLKKAVRIQPDLVIKLMLTTEESLRRKPKENAENVQRKHEIIKQLAFPKSRVVVVDVMKEYHVEITEIKSIIWRKIR
;
A
#
# COMPACT_ATOMS: atom_id res chain seq x y z
N MET A 1 20.74 9.43 -2.75
CA MET A 1 19.65 9.33 -1.75
C MET A 1 18.39 9.98 -2.35
N LEU A 2 17.18 9.58 -1.94
CA LEU A 2 15.93 10.28 -2.33
C LEU A 2 15.84 11.62 -1.58
N SER A 3 15.30 12.66 -2.21
CA SER A 3 15.18 14.00 -1.59
C SER A 3 14.32 13.99 -0.31
N VAL A 4 13.30 13.15 -0.24
CA VAL A 4 12.50 12.96 1.00
C VAL A 4 13.36 12.39 2.14
N SER A 5 14.33 11.55 1.84
CA SER A 5 15.24 10.95 2.83
C SER A 5 16.33 11.93 3.26
N GLU A 6 16.88 12.71 2.33
CA GLU A 6 17.84 13.78 2.61
C GLU A 6 17.23 14.85 3.51
N ASN A 7 16.02 15.30 3.18
CA ASN A 7 15.29 16.26 4.00
C ASN A 7 15.00 15.71 5.40
N LEU A 8 14.62 14.42 5.53
CA LEU A 8 14.42 13.80 6.82
C LEU A 8 15.67 13.86 7.70
N LEU A 9 16.84 13.46 7.17
CA LEU A 9 18.09 13.46 7.92
C LEU A 9 18.50 14.88 8.32
N ALA A 10 18.42 15.84 7.40
CA ALA A 10 18.75 17.24 7.66
C ALA A 10 17.88 17.84 8.78
N GLU A 11 16.58 17.59 8.72
CA GLU A 11 15.63 18.09 9.72
C GLU A 11 15.77 17.41 11.09
N LEU A 12 16.15 16.12 11.14
CA LEU A 12 16.47 15.45 12.40
C LEU A 12 17.65 16.09 13.10
N GLU A 13 18.73 16.42 12.37
CA GLU A 13 19.92 17.12 12.91
C GLU A 13 19.56 18.55 13.31
N GLN A 14 18.87 19.32 12.47
CA GLN A 14 18.50 20.70 12.73
C GLN A 14 17.64 20.86 13.99
N ASN A 15 16.73 19.90 14.23
CA ASN A 15 15.86 19.91 15.40
C ASN A 15 16.49 19.20 16.62
N SER A 16 17.77 18.84 16.57
CA SER A 16 18.49 18.15 17.64
C SER A 16 17.76 16.91 18.17
N ILE A 17 17.16 16.15 17.27
CA ILE A 17 16.51 14.88 17.59
C ILE A 17 17.57 13.79 17.64
N ARG A 18 17.66 13.08 18.75
CA ARG A 18 18.60 11.96 18.91
C ARG A 18 18.09 10.76 18.16
N TYR A 19 18.79 10.36 17.10
CA TYR A 19 18.44 9.23 16.24
C TYR A 19 19.67 8.47 15.77
N LEU A 20 19.44 7.22 15.33
CA LEU A 20 20.42 6.45 14.56
C LEU A 20 19.73 5.35 13.72
N HIS A 21 20.34 4.95 12.63
CA HIS A 21 19.97 3.74 11.89
C HIS A 21 20.62 2.55 12.61
N TRP A 22 19.81 1.71 13.28
CA TRP A 22 20.30 0.81 14.33
C TRP A 22 20.66 -0.61 13.88
N LYS A 23 20.29 -1.00 12.64
CA LYS A 23 20.58 -2.36 12.14
C LYS A 23 20.63 -2.42 10.63
N GLY A 24 21.44 -3.34 10.10
CA GLY A 24 21.53 -3.61 8.67
C GLY A 24 22.23 -2.47 7.91
N ASN A 25 23.19 -1.84 8.56
CA ASN A 25 23.94 -0.70 8.01
C ASN A 25 24.73 -1.05 6.74
N CYS A 26 24.97 -2.32 6.44
CA CYS A 26 25.53 -2.75 5.16
C CYS A 26 24.57 -2.47 3.97
N HIS A 27 23.29 -2.24 4.20
CA HIS A 27 22.26 -1.94 3.19
C HIS A 27 21.48 -0.67 3.49
N TYR A 28 22.04 0.24 4.35
CA TYR A 28 21.33 1.45 4.75
C TYR A 28 20.91 2.30 3.54
N ALA A 29 21.77 2.38 2.51
CA ALA A 29 21.49 3.13 1.29
C ALA A 29 20.22 2.62 0.54
N ASP A 30 19.92 1.33 0.61
CA ASP A 30 18.70 0.78 -0.01
C ASP A 30 17.43 1.33 0.64
N GLY A 31 17.40 1.49 1.97
CA GLY A 31 16.29 2.10 2.69
C GLY A 31 16.07 3.54 2.26
N PHE A 32 17.13 4.35 2.27
CA PHE A 32 17.09 5.77 1.90
C PHE A 32 16.84 6.03 0.41
N ASN A 33 17.01 5.01 -0.44
CA ASN A 33 16.64 5.01 -1.86
C ASN A 33 15.27 4.36 -2.14
N GLY A 34 14.49 4.02 -1.11
CA GLY A 34 13.15 3.44 -1.24
C GLY A 34 13.11 1.99 -1.73
N LYS A 35 14.26 1.29 -1.74
CA LYS A 35 14.37 -0.13 -2.09
C LYS A 35 14.17 -1.06 -0.88
N GLY A 36 14.35 -0.52 0.34
CA GLY A 36 14.21 -1.22 1.62
C GLY A 36 13.43 -0.40 2.64
N ASP A 37 13.46 -0.88 3.88
CA ASP A 37 12.93 -0.17 5.04
C ASP A 37 14.08 0.59 5.73
N ILE A 38 13.81 1.78 6.26
CA ILE A 38 14.73 2.55 7.11
C ILE A 38 14.44 2.16 8.55
N ASP A 39 15.35 1.45 9.18
CA ASP A 39 15.21 1.01 10.58
C ASP A 39 15.86 2.04 11.53
N MET A 40 15.11 3.05 11.93
CA MET A 40 15.58 4.18 12.73
C MET A 40 15.20 4.05 14.20
N LEU A 41 16.17 4.10 15.10
CA LEU A 41 15.96 4.29 16.51
C LEU A 41 15.96 5.78 16.83
N VAL A 42 14.95 6.25 17.54
CA VAL A 42 14.86 7.63 18.06
C VAL A 42 14.76 7.55 19.57
N HIS A 43 15.47 8.45 20.26
CA HIS A 43 15.44 8.47 21.71
C HIS A 43 14.00 8.70 22.22
N ARG A 44 13.62 7.97 23.26
CA ARG A 44 12.23 7.96 23.77
C ARG A 44 11.71 9.34 24.18
N ASP A 45 12.59 10.22 24.70
CA ASP A 45 12.24 11.57 25.09
C ASP A 45 11.98 12.49 23.89
N ASP A 46 12.49 12.15 22.70
CA ASP A 46 12.29 12.93 21.48
C ASP A 46 11.09 12.44 20.64
N ARG A 47 10.27 11.53 21.21
CA ARG A 47 9.13 10.92 20.52
C ARG A 47 8.15 11.95 19.93
N GLU A 48 7.71 12.90 20.74
CA GLU A 48 6.75 13.91 20.26
C GLU A 48 7.38 14.90 19.27
N LYS A 49 8.69 15.22 19.42
CA LYS A 49 9.41 16.05 18.47
C LYS A 49 9.47 15.37 17.09
N VAL A 50 9.86 14.09 17.04
CA VAL A 50 9.93 13.36 15.77
C VAL A 50 8.56 13.16 15.14
N HIS A 51 7.49 12.96 15.92
CA HIS A 51 6.14 12.88 15.38
C HIS A 51 5.71 14.19 14.73
N THR A 52 6.01 15.32 15.36
CA THR A 52 5.72 16.66 14.82
C THR A 52 6.50 16.89 13.53
N LEU A 53 7.79 16.56 13.54
CA LEU A 53 8.65 16.67 12.38
C LEU A 53 8.16 15.79 11.21
N LEU A 54 7.84 14.53 11.44
CA LEU A 54 7.37 13.63 10.38
C LEU A 54 6.07 14.11 9.74
N ARG A 55 5.15 14.69 10.55
CA ARG A 55 3.92 15.31 10.02
C ARG A 55 4.21 16.55 9.18
N SER A 56 5.14 17.42 9.59
CA SER A 56 5.53 18.61 8.80
C SER A 56 6.18 18.23 7.48
N LEU A 57 6.95 17.14 7.45
CA LEU A 57 7.54 16.55 6.25
C LEU A 57 6.53 15.69 5.43
N HIS A 58 5.25 15.73 5.79
CA HIS A 58 4.18 15.03 5.10
C HIS A 58 4.30 13.50 5.06
N PHE A 59 5.00 12.92 6.04
CA PHE A 59 4.93 11.49 6.26
C PHE A 59 3.55 11.09 6.81
N ILE A 60 3.05 9.95 6.40
CA ILE A 60 1.83 9.36 6.95
C ILE A 60 2.16 8.24 7.92
N ASN A 61 1.42 8.18 9.04
CA ASN A 61 1.53 7.09 10.01
C ASN A 61 0.34 6.13 9.85
N PRO A 62 0.45 5.07 9.06
CA PRO A 62 -0.65 4.14 8.85
C PRO A 62 -0.91 3.29 10.10
N LYS A 63 -2.15 2.86 10.27
CA LYS A 63 -2.54 1.94 11.34
C LYS A 63 -2.10 0.52 11.02
N THR A 64 -1.17 0.00 11.80
CA THR A 64 -0.72 -1.39 11.73
C THR A 64 -1.79 -2.33 12.30
N GLN A 65 -1.84 -3.56 11.83
CA GLN A 65 -2.80 -4.56 12.29
C GLN A 65 -2.49 -4.98 13.73
N SER A 66 -3.54 -5.24 14.52
CA SER A 66 -3.40 -5.56 15.96
C SER A 66 -2.46 -6.73 16.26
N TYR A 67 -2.36 -7.70 15.35
CA TYR A 67 -1.46 -8.85 15.51
C TYR A 67 0.01 -8.54 15.20
N PHE A 68 0.33 -7.35 14.65
CA PHE A 68 1.69 -6.82 14.48
C PHE A 68 1.94 -5.57 15.33
N GLN A 69 0.94 -5.09 16.06
CA GLN A 69 1.06 -3.85 16.82
C GLN A 69 2.07 -3.99 17.95
N ASN A 70 2.98 -3.02 18.03
CA ASN A 70 3.95 -2.82 19.10
C ASN A 70 3.98 -1.32 19.44
N ASN A 71 3.94 -0.98 20.71
CA ASN A 71 3.89 0.42 21.17
C ASN A 71 5.22 1.17 20.97
N ASN A 72 6.32 0.43 20.86
CA ASN A 72 7.66 0.99 20.69
C ASN A 72 8.17 0.94 19.24
N ILE A 73 7.31 0.47 18.31
CA ILE A 73 7.66 0.38 16.89
C ILE A 73 6.51 0.98 16.08
N GLU A 74 6.82 1.97 15.28
CA GLU A 74 5.86 2.66 14.43
C GLU A 74 6.26 2.59 12.97
N ASP A 75 5.26 2.61 12.11
CA ASP A 75 5.45 2.68 10.66
C ASP A 75 5.14 4.09 10.19
N TRP A 76 6.05 4.69 9.44
CA TRP A 76 5.84 5.96 8.78
C TRP A 76 6.19 5.82 7.29
N LEU A 77 5.40 6.41 6.42
CA LEU A 77 5.60 6.35 4.98
C LEU A 77 5.84 7.77 4.46
N GLY A 78 6.94 7.97 3.77
CA GLY A 78 7.26 9.17 3.02
C GLY A 78 7.10 8.95 1.52
N PHE A 79 7.09 10.02 0.75
CA PHE A 79 6.99 9.94 -0.70
C PHE A 79 7.89 10.98 -1.37
N ASP A 80 8.74 10.51 -2.26
CA ASP A 80 9.57 11.35 -3.12
C ASP A 80 8.77 11.72 -4.38
N GLU A 81 8.35 12.99 -4.47
CA GLU A 81 7.55 13.48 -5.59
C GLU A 81 8.34 13.47 -6.91
N LYS A 82 9.67 13.64 -6.88
CA LYS A 82 10.53 13.68 -8.07
C LYS A 82 10.62 12.33 -8.75
N TYR A 83 10.80 11.27 -7.96
CA TYR A 83 10.99 9.91 -8.48
C TYR A 83 9.72 9.04 -8.39
N GLY A 84 8.66 9.51 -7.75
CA GLY A 84 7.43 8.75 -7.55
C GLY A 84 7.64 7.51 -6.67
N VAL A 85 8.58 7.57 -5.73
CA VAL A 85 9.00 6.46 -4.87
C VAL A 85 8.52 6.67 -3.43
N MET A 86 8.00 5.62 -2.82
CA MET A 86 7.59 5.61 -1.41
C MET A 86 8.75 5.10 -0.55
N THR A 87 9.10 5.84 0.50
CA THR A 87 10.01 5.39 1.56
C THR A 87 9.22 4.82 2.73
N HIS A 88 9.80 3.89 3.44
CA HIS A 88 9.19 3.28 4.62
C HIS A 88 10.13 3.35 5.80
N LEU A 89 9.77 4.16 6.78
CA LEU A 89 10.49 4.34 8.02
C LEU A 89 9.86 3.44 9.11
N HIS A 90 10.63 2.48 9.60
CA HIS A 90 10.38 1.78 10.85
C HIS A 90 11.00 2.59 11.98
N LEU A 91 10.17 3.28 12.74
CA LEU A 91 10.60 4.10 13.85
C LEU A 91 10.54 3.29 15.14
N TYR A 92 11.67 3.15 15.79
CA TYR A 92 11.83 2.44 17.05
C TYR A 92 12.10 3.42 18.17
N PHE A 93 11.50 3.19 19.34
CA PHE A 93 11.78 3.92 20.59
C PHE A 93 12.47 3.02 21.64
N GLU A 94 12.59 1.74 21.35
CA GLU A 94 13.39 0.74 22.03
C GLU A 94 13.89 -0.28 21.01
N ILE A 95 15.09 -0.78 21.17
CA ILE A 95 15.57 -1.86 20.31
C ILE A 95 14.89 -3.16 20.74
N GLN A 96 13.89 -3.55 19.99
CA GLN A 96 13.14 -4.78 20.23
C GLN A 96 13.30 -5.74 19.04
N PHE A 97 13.45 -7.03 19.37
CA PHE A 97 13.64 -8.11 18.41
C PHE A 97 12.98 -9.42 18.89
N GLY A 98 12.99 -10.44 18.04
CA GLY A 98 12.32 -11.71 18.30
C GLY A 98 11.38 -12.08 17.14
N SER A 99 10.22 -12.67 17.44
CA SER A 99 9.27 -13.03 16.40
C SER A 99 8.63 -11.80 15.75
N ASN A 100 8.36 -11.87 14.45
CA ASN A 100 7.68 -10.80 13.70
C ASN A 100 6.29 -10.41 14.26
N PHE A 101 5.71 -11.28 15.10
CA PHE A 101 4.40 -11.04 15.71
C PHE A 101 4.46 -10.32 17.04
N LEU A 102 5.61 -10.34 17.76
CA LEU A 102 5.64 -9.82 19.13
C LEU A 102 6.87 -8.97 19.44
N ASN A 103 8.06 -9.27 18.87
CA ASN A 103 9.36 -8.66 19.23
C ASN A 103 9.57 -8.75 20.74
N GLU A 104 9.61 -9.98 21.27
CA GLU A 104 9.50 -10.29 22.70
C GLU A 104 10.75 -10.03 23.54
N TYR A 105 11.84 -9.58 22.92
CA TYR A 105 13.10 -9.25 23.60
C TYR A 105 13.42 -7.78 23.41
N THR A 106 13.97 -7.14 24.47
CA THR A 106 14.49 -5.77 24.43
C THR A 106 15.99 -5.77 24.73
N PHE A 107 16.76 -5.05 23.94
CA PHE A 107 18.18 -4.79 24.17
C PHE A 107 18.36 -3.80 25.31
N LEU A 108 19.28 -4.08 26.24
CA LEU A 108 19.43 -3.32 27.49
C LEU A 108 20.35 -2.11 27.37
N PRO A 109 21.51 -2.15 26.66
CA PRO A 109 22.39 -0.99 26.51
C PRO A 109 21.78 0.10 25.60
N TYR A 110 20.68 0.69 26.04
CA TYR A 110 19.89 1.63 25.24
C TYR A 110 20.58 2.99 25.07
N GLU A 111 21.08 3.58 26.16
CA GLU A 111 21.75 4.89 26.14
C GLU A 111 23.08 4.80 25.37
N GLN A 112 23.82 3.70 25.55
CA GLN A 112 25.09 3.45 24.86
C GLN A 112 24.91 3.39 23.34
N CYS A 113 23.74 3.00 22.85
CA CYS A 113 23.45 3.05 21.41
C CYS A 113 23.56 4.47 20.84
N PHE A 114 23.13 5.48 21.59
CA PHE A 114 23.21 6.89 21.18
C PHE A 114 24.56 7.52 21.46
N GLU A 115 25.15 7.23 22.60
CA GLU A 115 26.46 7.77 23.03
C GLU A 115 27.61 7.31 22.12
N GLU A 116 27.55 6.05 21.68
CA GLU A 116 28.59 5.44 20.84
C GLU A 116 28.22 5.47 19.33
N ALA A 117 27.13 6.15 18.94
CA ALA A 117 26.72 6.22 17.53
C ALA A 117 27.85 6.82 16.67
N THR A 118 28.03 6.24 15.47
CA THR A 118 29.01 6.72 14.47
C THR A 118 28.29 7.37 13.28
N VAL A 119 29.02 7.97 12.36
CA VAL A 119 28.47 8.57 11.14
C VAL A 119 28.91 7.77 9.93
N LEU A 120 27.98 7.51 9.02
CA LEU A 120 28.19 6.88 7.72
C LEU A 120 27.43 7.69 6.67
N ASP A 121 28.14 8.31 5.72
CA ASP A 121 27.56 9.11 4.63
C ASP A 121 26.46 10.10 5.11
N ASN A 122 26.78 10.91 6.12
CA ASN A 122 25.88 11.90 6.75
C ASN A 122 24.65 11.32 7.49
N CYS A 123 24.64 10.01 7.78
CA CYS A 123 23.63 9.38 8.61
C CYS A 123 24.26 8.88 9.91
N ARG A 124 23.62 9.16 11.04
CA ARG A 124 24.00 8.52 12.30
C ARG A 124 23.62 7.05 12.26
N VAL A 125 24.59 6.18 12.48
CA VAL A 125 24.43 4.73 12.45
C VAL A 125 24.90 4.11 13.75
N GLN A 126 24.40 2.91 14.04
CA GLN A 126 24.84 2.15 15.18
C GLN A 126 26.35 1.89 15.09
N ASN A 127 27.04 2.02 16.24
CA ASN A 127 28.44 1.61 16.36
C ASN A 127 28.60 0.15 15.91
N PRO A 128 29.62 -0.18 15.08
CA PRO A 128 29.79 -1.54 14.54
C PRO A 128 29.88 -2.62 15.61
N ALA A 129 30.53 -2.37 16.77
CA ALA A 129 30.63 -3.32 17.85
C ALA A 129 29.26 -3.63 18.48
N ILE A 130 28.46 -2.61 18.75
CA ILE A 130 27.10 -2.78 19.29
C ILE A 130 26.20 -3.45 18.24
N GLU A 131 26.27 -3.06 16.96
CA GLU A 131 25.48 -3.71 15.91
C GLU A 131 25.84 -5.17 15.73
N TYR A 132 27.13 -5.53 15.86
CA TYR A 132 27.58 -6.92 15.78
C TYR A 132 27.00 -7.76 16.94
N VAL A 133 27.09 -7.27 18.16
CA VAL A 133 26.51 -7.98 19.32
C VAL A 133 24.99 -8.07 19.24
N LEU A 134 24.31 -7.04 18.72
CA LEU A 134 22.88 -7.09 18.39
C LEU A 134 22.58 -8.15 17.31
N LEU A 135 23.44 -8.31 16.31
CA LEU A 135 23.31 -9.38 15.32
C LEU A 135 23.38 -10.75 16.00
N LEU A 136 24.37 -10.97 16.88
CA LEU A 136 24.51 -12.20 17.64
C LEU A 136 23.28 -12.47 18.53
N CYS A 137 22.79 -11.46 19.27
CA CYS A 137 21.56 -11.59 20.08
C CYS A 137 20.36 -12.02 19.23
N ARG A 138 20.20 -11.44 18.03
CA ARG A 138 19.10 -11.77 17.09
C ARG A 138 19.24 -13.17 16.50
N VAL A 139 20.47 -13.63 16.28
CA VAL A 139 20.74 -15.02 15.85
C VAL A 139 20.44 -15.99 17.00
N ALA A 140 20.91 -15.72 18.22
CA ALA A 140 20.71 -16.56 19.41
C ALA A 140 19.22 -16.81 19.70
N VAL A 141 18.35 -15.80 19.49
CA VAL A 141 16.88 -15.96 19.65
C VAL A 141 16.17 -16.35 18.36
N ARG A 142 16.90 -16.73 17.31
CA ARG A 142 16.36 -17.15 16.00
C ARG A 142 15.45 -16.11 15.34
N SER A 143 15.72 -14.83 15.55
CA SER A 143 14.97 -13.75 14.89
C SER A 143 15.47 -13.47 13.46
N ILE A 144 16.59 -14.06 13.06
CA ILE A 144 17.14 -14.06 11.71
C ILE A 144 17.48 -15.50 11.32
N GLU A 145 16.91 -15.98 10.22
CA GLU A 145 17.10 -17.36 9.74
C GLU A 145 17.82 -17.43 8.38
N LYS A 146 18.05 -16.29 7.71
CA LYS A 146 18.64 -16.26 6.36
C LYS A 146 20.17 -16.13 6.44
N GLU A 147 20.90 -17.23 6.26
CA GLU A 147 22.36 -17.28 6.29
C GLU A 147 23.05 -16.18 5.46
N LYS A 148 22.65 -16.00 4.20
CA LYS A 148 23.23 -14.94 3.34
C LYS A 148 23.07 -13.53 3.91
N LYS A 149 21.96 -13.25 4.63
CA LYS A 149 21.73 -11.93 5.25
C LYS A 149 22.58 -11.76 6.50
N ILE A 150 22.77 -12.81 7.28
CA ILE A 150 23.63 -12.81 8.45
C ILE A 150 25.07 -12.56 8.01
N GLU A 151 25.54 -13.33 7.04
CA GLU A 151 26.92 -13.28 6.55
C GLU A 151 27.27 -11.90 5.96
N GLY A 152 26.43 -11.34 5.11
CA GLY A 152 26.66 -10.00 4.55
C GLY A 152 26.76 -8.90 5.61
N ASN A 153 25.88 -8.93 6.63
CA ASN A 153 25.95 -8.01 7.75
C ASN A 153 27.21 -8.23 8.60
N ARG A 154 27.55 -9.48 8.89
CA ARG A 154 28.72 -9.86 9.68
C ARG A 154 30.02 -9.33 9.05
N LEU A 155 30.25 -9.66 7.78
CA LEU A 155 31.45 -9.23 7.07
C LEU A 155 31.58 -7.69 7.03
N PHE A 156 30.49 -6.98 6.74
CA PHE A 156 30.48 -5.53 6.74
C PHE A 156 30.91 -4.95 8.10
N LEU A 157 30.44 -5.54 9.20
CA LEU A 157 30.74 -5.07 10.55
C LEU A 157 32.17 -5.39 10.95
N ILE A 158 32.67 -6.61 10.70
CA ILE A 158 34.03 -7.03 11.02
C ILE A 158 35.06 -6.11 10.35
N HIS A 159 34.89 -5.75 9.08
CA HIS A 159 35.79 -4.85 8.37
C HIS A 159 35.82 -3.42 8.95
N ARG A 160 34.93 -3.08 9.87
CA ARG A 160 34.80 -1.75 10.48
C ARG A 160 35.10 -1.75 11.98
N MET A 161 35.57 -2.85 12.52
CA MET A 161 35.90 -3.02 13.95
C MET A 161 37.37 -3.35 14.13
N GLU A 162 37.95 -2.69 15.11
CA GLU A 162 39.25 -3.04 15.68
C GLU A 162 39.03 -3.54 17.11
N GLU A 163 39.83 -4.50 17.60
CA GLU A 163 39.63 -5.17 18.86
C GLU A 163 39.60 -4.22 20.05
N ASP A 164 40.51 -3.24 20.08
CA ASP A 164 40.57 -2.25 21.18
C ASP A 164 39.30 -1.39 21.21
N SER A 165 38.86 -0.88 20.06
CA SER A 165 37.62 -0.10 19.93
C SER A 165 36.38 -0.93 20.28
N PHE A 166 36.33 -2.17 19.82
CA PHE A 166 35.28 -3.14 20.17
C PHE A 166 35.18 -3.32 21.68
N THR A 167 36.32 -3.63 22.31
CA THR A 167 36.42 -3.87 23.78
C THR A 167 36.02 -2.61 24.55
N GLN A 168 36.51 -1.44 24.20
CA GLN A 168 36.18 -0.18 24.88
C GLN A 168 34.67 0.11 24.80
N THR A 169 34.08 -0.05 23.63
CA THR A 169 32.64 0.17 23.43
C THR A 169 31.78 -0.80 24.25
N LEU A 170 32.14 -2.09 24.24
CA LEU A 170 31.33 -3.09 24.96
C LEU A 170 31.52 -3.06 26.48
N LYS A 171 32.65 -2.59 26.99
CA LYS A 171 32.80 -2.29 28.42
C LYS A 171 31.80 -1.21 28.89
N LYS A 172 31.54 -0.19 28.10
CA LYS A 172 30.49 0.80 28.38
C LYS A 172 29.10 0.17 28.41
N CYS A 173 28.89 -0.93 27.67
CA CYS A 173 27.67 -1.73 27.71
C CYS A 173 27.61 -2.68 28.97
N GLY A 174 28.57 -2.62 29.88
CA GLY A 174 28.60 -3.39 31.13
C GLY A 174 29.24 -4.76 31.02
N LEU A 175 30.02 -5.05 29.97
CA LEU A 175 30.74 -6.31 29.82
C LEU A 175 32.17 -6.20 30.37
N THR A 176 32.73 -7.33 30.84
CA THR A 176 34.10 -7.44 31.30
C THR A 176 35.07 -7.56 30.11
N GLN A 177 36.38 -7.39 30.38
CA GLN A 177 37.42 -7.57 29.35
C GLN A 177 37.38 -8.99 28.75
N GLU A 178 37.27 -10.00 29.61
CA GLU A 178 37.21 -11.43 29.19
C GLU A 178 35.98 -11.70 28.31
N GLU A 179 34.82 -11.16 28.69
CA GLU A 179 33.59 -11.28 27.89
C GLU A 179 33.67 -10.60 26.52
N CYS A 180 34.33 -9.43 26.44
CA CYS A 180 34.60 -8.75 25.20
C CYS A 180 35.52 -9.56 24.27
N SER A 181 36.59 -10.13 24.81
CA SER A 181 37.52 -11.01 24.08
C SER A 181 36.79 -12.24 23.49
N ARG A 182 36.03 -12.96 24.33
CA ARG A 182 35.21 -14.09 23.88
C ARG A 182 34.20 -13.72 22.77
N LEU A 183 33.59 -12.55 22.84
CA LEU A 183 32.71 -12.04 21.77
C LEU A 183 33.49 -11.67 20.53
N PHE A 184 34.69 -11.08 20.65
CA PHE A 184 35.53 -10.74 19.52
C PHE A 184 36.01 -11.99 18.79
N ASP A 185 36.34 -13.05 19.49
CA ASP A 185 36.74 -14.33 18.88
C ASP A 185 35.67 -14.89 17.94
N THR A 186 34.38 -14.61 18.18
CA THR A 186 33.31 -14.99 17.25
C THR A 186 33.38 -14.28 15.90
N THR A 187 34.15 -13.21 15.74
CA THR A 187 34.37 -12.55 14.44
C THR A 187 35.15 -13.43 13.51
N HIS A 188 35.96 -14.36 14.03
CA HIS A 188 36.76 -15.32 13.27
C HIS A 188 36.00 -16.60 12.93
N ASP A 189 34.82 -16.82 13.54
CA ASP A 189 33.96 -17.97 13.24
C ASP A 189 33.06 -17.73 12.02
N ALA A 190 33.30 -18.52 10.95
CA ALA A 190 32.54 -18.41 9.70
C ALA A 190 31.03 -18.70 9.85
N LYS A 191 30.63 -19.51 10.84
CA LYS A 191 29.23 -19.91 11.03
C LYS A 191 28.45 -19.00 11.96
N CYS A 192 29.11 -18.01 12.62
CA CYS A 192 28.48 -17.11 13.59
C CYS A 192 27.73 -17.91 14.69
N GLU A 193 28.36 -18.94 15.23
CA GLU A 193 27.76 -19.78 16.29
C GLU A 193 27.67 -18.98 17.58
N THR A 194 26.47 -18.92 18.18
CA THR A 194 26.18 -18.10 19.38
C THR A 194 26.11 -18.94 20.65
N LYS A 195 26.35 -20.25 20.58
CA LYS A 195 26.21 -21.17 21.72
C LYS A 195 27.25 -20.88 22.82
N ASP A 196 28.49 -20.66 22.41
CA ASP A 196 29.63 -20.47 23.30
C ASP A 196 29.67 -19.12 24.03
N VAL A 197 28.88 -18.16 23.52
CA VAL A 197 28.73 -16.81 24.09
C VAL A 197 27.31 -16.53 24.58
N ALA A 198 26.46 -17.56 24.65
CA ALA A 198 25.04 -17.40 25.00
C ALA A 198 24.84 -16.85 26.44
N ASP A 199 25.75 -17.14 27.37
CA ASP A 199 25.76 -16.58 28.71
C ASP A 199 25.98 -15.08 28.71
N ILE A 200 26.90 -14.59 27.89
CA ILE A 200 27.22 -13.15 27.72
C ILE A 200 26.05 -12.44 27.04
N LEU A 201 25.55 -12.99 25.93
CA LEU A 201 24.45 -12.37 25.18
C LEU A 201 23.19 -12.20 26.05
N LYS A 202 22.89 -13.14 26.94
CA LYS A 202 21.74 -13.06 27.87
C LYS A 202 21.81 -11.88 28.85
N LYS A 203 22.99 -11.33 29.10
CA LYS A 203 23.15 -10.11 29.90
C LYS A 203 22.69 -8.85 29.17
N LEU A 204 22.71 -8.87 27.85
CA LEU A 204 22.47 -7.72 26.99
C LEU A 204 21.00 -7.58 26.55
N TYR A 205 20.15 -8.56 26.86
CA TYR A 205 18.73 -8.44 26.54
C TYR A 205 17.84 -9.09 27.60
N ARG A 206 16.61 -8.60 27.69
CA ARG A 206 15.57 -9.20 28.55
C ARG A 206 14.35 -9.60 27.74
N LYS A 207 13.61 -10.57 28.23
CA LYS A 207 12.34 -10.98 27.68
C LYS A 207 11.19 -10.16 28.26
N ASN A 208 10.35 -9.54 27.41
CA ASN A 208 9.32 -8.58 27.82
C ASN A 208 8.03 -9.21 28.34
N THR A 209 7.79 -10.51 28.11
CA THR A 209 6.51 -11.14 28.46
C THR A 209 6.66 -12.62 28.76
N SER A 210 6.03 -13.05 29.85
CA SER A 210 6.04 -14.45 30.31
C SER A 210 5.29 -15.41 29.40
N PHE A 211 4.28 -14.95 28.67
CA PHE A 211 3.43 -15.77 27.79
C PHE A 211 3.68 -15.52 26.30
N ALA A 212 4.94 -15.21 25.94
CA ALA A 212 5.27 -14.87 24.54
C ALA A 212 4.82 -15.93 23.54
N LYS A 213 5.08 -17.22 23.78
CA LYS A 213 4.72 -18.32 22.86
C LYS A 213 3.21 -18.35 22.55
N LEU A 214 2.35 -18.26 23.59
CA LEU A 214 0.89 -18.26 23.42
C LEU A 214 0.42 -17.01 22.65
N LYS A 215 0.95 -15.83 22.96
CA LYS A 215 0.62 -14.59 22.27
C LYS A 215 1.02 -14.66 20.77
N ILE A 216 2.19 -15.22 20.46
CA ILE A 216 2.66 -15.43 19.10
C ILE A 216 1.71 -16.37 18.34
N ILE A 217 1.32 -17.50 18.92
CA ILE A 217 0.40 -18.45 18.32
C ILE A 217 -0.95 -17.77 18.02
N ASN A 218 -1.54 -17.08 19.00
CA ASN A 218 -2.82 -16.38 18.82
C ASN A 218 -2.76 -15.30 17.72
N ARG A 219 -1.68 -14.50 17.69
CA ARG A 219 -1.47 -13.49 16.66
C ARG A 219 -1.30 -14.13 15.28
N LYS A 220 -0.53 -15.22 15.18
CA LYS A 220 -0.34 -16.00 13.94
C LYS A 220 -1.66 -16.59 13.43
N LEU A 221 -2.47 -17.17 14.28
CA LEU A 221 -3.80 -17.67 13.92
C LEU A 221 -4.72 -16.54 13.43
N SER A 222 -4.76 -15.42 14.14
CA SER A 222 -5.52 -14.23 13.74
C SER A 222 -5.09 -13.71 12.36
N TYR A 223 -3.80 -13.70 12.07
CA TYR A 223 -3.28 -13.35 10.76
C TYR A 223 -3.74 -14.33 9.67
N GLN A 224 -3.63 -15.65 9.91
CA GLN A 224 -4.03 -16.68 8.94
C GLN A 224 -5.53 -16.61 8.61
N ILE A 225 -6.38 -16.45 9.63
CA ILE A 225 -7.82 -16.29 9.46
C ILE A 225 -8.14 -15.05 8.60
N ARG A 226 -7.52 -13.91 8.91
CA ARG A 226 -7.73 -12.66 8.17
C ARG A 226 -7.22 -12.76 6.74
N LYS A 227 -6.07 -13.39 6.51
CA LYS A 227 -5.51 -13.60 5.18
C LYS A 227 -6.47 -14.42 4.29
N ARG A 228 -7.07 -15.48 4.82
CA ARG A 228 -8.05 -16.30 4.08
C ARG A 228 -9.33 -15.52 3.77
N LYS A 229 -9.83 -14.70 4.70
CA LYS A 229 -11.07 -13.93 4.55
C LYS A 229 -10.92 -12.62 3.79
N SER A 230 -9.70 -12.09 3.66
CA SER A 230 -9.45 -10.76 3.05
C SER A 230 -9.76 -10.69 1.56
N ILE A 231 -9.82 -11.84 0.87
CA ILE A 231 -10.01 -11.88 -0.59
C ILE A 231 -11.41 -11.39 -0.97
N ASP A 232 -12.45 -11.78 -0.21
CA ASP A 232 -13.86 -11.53 -0.58
C ASP A 232 -14.65 -10.68 0.43
N SER A 233 -14.09 -10.39 1.61
CA SER A 233 -14.84 -9.76 2.70
C SER A 233 -14.36 -8.34 2.99
N VAL A 234 -15.28 -7.38 2.96
CA VAL A 234 -15.06 -6.03 3.49
C VAL A 234 -14.87 -6.14 5.02
N GLY A 235 -13.83 -5.46 5.55
CA GLY A 235 -13.53 -5.49 6.99
C GLY A 235 -12.40 -6.44 7.42
N PHE A 236 -11.91 -7.31 6.53
CA PHE A 236 -10.75 -8.14 6.78
C PHE A 236 -9.52 -7.57 6.06
N PHE A 237 -8.64 -6.98 6.80
CA PHE A 237 -7.44 -6.32 6.30
C PHE A 237 -6.19 -7.10 6.69
N THR A 238 -5.22 -7.18 5.78
CA THR A 238 -3.92 -7.83 6.01
C THR A 238 -2.76 -6.84 6.00
N LYS A 239 -2.98 -5.65 5.43
CA LYS A 239 -1.97 -4.59 5.33
C LYS A 239 -2.36 -3.37 6.17
N LYS A 240 -1.45 -2.41 6.26
CA LYS A 240 -1.63 -1.16 6.99
C LYS A 240 -2.74 -0.31 6.37
N ARG A 241 -3.49 0.40 7.19
CA ARG A 241 -4.62 1.24 6.80
C ARG A 241 -4.37 2.70 7.15
N LEU A 242 -4.99 3.61 6.44
CA LEU A 242 -4.97 5.02 6.82
C LEU A 242 -5.73 5.22 8.15
N ARG A 243 -5.18 6.03 9.07
CA ARG A 243 -5.73 6.18 10.43
C ARG A 243 -7.07 6.93 10.45
N ASN A 244 -7.16 7.98 9.64
CA ASN A 244 -8.32 8.90 9.63
C ASN A 244 -9.37 8.52 8.58
N GLY A 245 -9.44 7.23 8.22
CA GLY A 245 -10.21 6.76 7.09
C GLY A 245 -9.38 6.73 5.81
N GLY A 246 -9.79 5.86 4.87
CA GLY A 246 -9.20 5.78 3.53
C GLY A 246 -9.94 6.66 2.53
N CYS A 247 -9.85 6.31 1.27
CA CYS A 247 -10.49 7.08 0.21
C CYS A 247 -10.92 6.20 -0.97
N MET A 248 -11.84 6.75 -1.75
CA MET A 248 -12.31 6.21 -3.01
C MET A 248 -11.72 7.04 -4.15
N ILE A 249 -10.98 6.42 -5.08
CA ILE A 249 -10.30 7.08 -6.20
C ILE A 249 -10.80 6.48 -7.50
N ALA A 250 -11.32 7.30 -8.41
CA ALA A 250 -11.81 6.87 -9.70
C ALA A 250 -10.95 7.42 -10.85
N PHE A 251 -10.59 6.55 -11.79
CA PHE A 251 -9.97 6.92 -13.05
C PHE A 251 -11.04 6.94 -14.13
N VAL A 252 -11.26 8.10 -14.72
CA VAL A 252 -12.20 8.29 -15.83
C VAL A 252 -11.45 8.81 -17.04
N GLY A 253 -11.91 8.48 -18.23
CA GLY A 253 -11.24 8.86 -19.49
C GLY A 253 -11.83 8.08 -20.65
N GLN A 254 -11.50 8.49 -21.87
CA GLN A 254 -11.95 7.81 -23.07
C GLN A 254 -11.28 6.43 -23.26
N ASP A 255 -11.77 5.68 -24.21
CA ASP A 255 -11.20 4.39 -24.54
C ASP A 255 -9.78 4.60 -25.13
N GLY A 256 -8.82 3.78 -24.70
CA GLY A 256 -7.41 3.96 -25.06
C GLY A 256 -6.61 4.87 -24.13
N ALA A 257 -7.22 5.60 -23.18
CA ALA A 257 -6.53 6.47 -22.22
C ALA A 257 -5.75 5.73 -21.12
N GLY A 258 -5.63 4.40 -21.13
CA GLY A 258 -4.81 3.65 -20.20
C GLY A 258 -5.40 3.43 -18.79
N LYS A 259 -6.69 3.74 -18.55
CA LYS A 259 -7.34 3.64 -17.21
C LYS A 259 -7.02 2.36 -16.43
N THR A 260 -7.17 1.21 -17.07
CA THR A 260 -6.95 -0.10 -16.41
C THR A 260 -5.48 -0.33 -16.06
N ARG A 261 -4.55 0.11 -16.94
CA ARG A 261 -3.11 0.05 -16.71
C ARG A 261 -2.73 0.94 -15.51
N VAL A 262 -3.13 2.22 -15.55
CA VAL A 262 -2.87 3.17 -14.45
C VAL A 262 -3.46 2.67 -13.14
N ALA A 263 -4.71 2.22 -13.13
CA ALA A 263 -5.33 1.67 -11.91
C ALA A 263 -4.59 0.44 -11.36
N SER A 264 -4.04 -0.40 -12.24
CA SER A 264 -3.25 -1.58 -11.86
C SER A 264 -1.91 -1.18 -11.25
N ASP A 265 -1.18 -0.28 -11.89
CA ASP A 265 0.15 0.15 -11.47
C ASP A 265 0.09 0.95 -10.16
N ILE A 266 -0.91 1.83 -10.01
CA ILE A 266 -1.20 2.52 -8.74
C ILE A 266 -1.57 1.53 -7.64
N ALA A 267 -2.41 0.54 -7.94
CA ALA A 267 -2.73 -0.51 -6.98
C ALA A 267 -1.49 -1.29 -6.55
N GLY A 268 -0.62 -1.65 -7.50
CA GLY A 268 0.65 -2.35 -7.24
C GLY A 268 1.60 -1.51 -6.36
N TRP A 269 1.74 -0.22 -6.68
CA TRP A 269 2.56 0.70 -5.91
C TRP A 269 2.07 0.86 -4.46
N LEU A 270 0.80 1.20 -4.26
CA LEU A 270 0.23 1.40 -2.92
C LEU A 270 0.19 0.10 -2.10
N ARG A 271 -0.10 -1.05 -2.74
CA ARG A 271 -0.14 -2.37 -2.08
C ARG A 271 1.19 -2.83 -1.50
N LYS A 272 2.30 -2.20 -1.86
CA LYS A 272 3.59 -2.50 -1.20
C LYS A 272 3.49 -2.31 0.31
N LYS A 273 2.78 -1.28 0.79
CA LYS A 273 2.71 -0.91 2.20
C LYS A 273 1.28 -0.72 2.74
N LEU A 274 0.31 -0.36 1.91
CA LEU A 274 -1.05 0.01 2.30
C LEU A 274 -2.10 -1.01 1.84
N GLU A 275 -3.25 -0.99 2.50
CA GLU A 275 -4.41 -1.80 2.14
C GLU A 275 -5.17 -1.14 0.99
N VAL A 276 -5.16 -1.77 -0.17
CA VAL A 276 -5.73 -1.24 -1.42
C VAL A 276 -6.51 -2.31 -2.17
N ARG A 277 -7.71 -1.99 -2.65
CA ARG A 277 -8.51 -2.85 -3.52
C ARG A 277 -8.95 -2.13 -4.78
N ARG A 278 -8.91 -2.87 -5.89
CA ARG A 278 -9.58 -2.46 -7.13
C ARG A 278 -11.01 -3.00 -7.10
N PHE A 279 -11.97 -2.12 -7.34
CA PHE A 279 -13.38 -2.45 -7.46
C PHE A 279 -13.81 -2.27 -8.90
N TYR A 280 -14.25 -3.34 -9.54
CA TYR A 280 -14.68 -3.31 -10.92
C TYR A 280 -16.20 -3.12 -11.03
N LEU A 281 -16.65 -2.08 -11.73
CA LEU A 281 -18.06 -1.72 -11.87
C LEU A 281 -18.68 -2.15 -13.21
N GLY A 282 -17.86 -2.64 -14.13
CA GLY A 282 -18.27 -3.06 -15.46
C GLY A 282 -18.75 -4.52 -15.55
N SER A 283 -19.00 -4.95 -16.80
CA SER A 283 -19.47 -6.29 -17.15
C SER A 283 -18.38 -7.20 -17.75
N GLY A 284 -17.09 -6.81 -17.64
CA GLY A 284 -15.94 -7.56 -18.18
C GLY A 284 -15.35 -8.53 -17.18
N GLU A 285 -14.30 -8.09 -16.45
CA GLU A 285 -13.55 -8.95 -15.53
C GLU A 285 -14.42 -9.49 -14.38
N ASN A 286 -14.38 -10.80 -14.16
CA ASN A 286 -15.07 -11.49 -13.06
C ASN A 286 -16.58 -11.19 -12.96
N TYR A 287 -17.21 -10.79 -14.08
CA TYR A 287 -18.66 -10.63 -14.12
C TYR A 287 -19.31 -11.95 -14.47
N TYR A 288 -19.99 -12.53 -13.51
CA TYR A 288 -20.85 -13.69 -13.69
C TYR A 288 -22.34 -13.28 -13.69
N SER A 289 -23.09 -13.75 -14.66
CA SER A 289 -24.54 -13.53 -14.76
C SER A 289 -25.20 -14.75 -15.39
N PHE A 290 -26.11 -15.38 -14.63
CA PHE A 290 -26.92 -16.48 -15.13
C PHE A 290 -27.69 -16.12 -16.39
N GLN A 291 -28.19 -14.88 -16.49
CA GLN A 291 -28.90 -14.38 -17.68
C GLN A 291 -27.99 -14.39 -18.92
N ARG A 292 -26.73 -14.04 -18.77
CA ARG A 292 -25.75 -14.02 -19.87
C ARG A 292 -25.38 -15.43 -20.32
N ASP A 293 -25.26 -16.36 -19.41
CA ASP A 293 -24.98 -17.75 -19.76
C ASP A 293 -26.19 -18.39 -20.45
N LEU A 294 -27.41 -18.13 -19.99
CA LEU A 294 -28.63 -18.57 -20.65
C LEU A 294 -28.77 -17.98 -22.05
N LEU A 295 -28.37 -16.69 -22.27
CA LEU A 295 -28.34 -16.05 -23.58
C LEU A 295 -27.38 -16.73 -24.58
N LYS A 296 -26.30 -17.35 -24.11
CA LYS A 296 -25.35 -18.09 -24.97
C LYS A 296 -25.96 -19.40 -25.48
N VAL A 297 -26.77 -20.05 -24.65
CA VAL A 297 -27.36 -21.37 -24.95
C VAL A 297 -28.67 -21.27 -25.77
N LEU A 298 -29.44 -20.21 -25.56
CA LEU A 298 -30.73 -20.03 -26.23
C LEU A 298 -30.57 -19.79 -27.74
N PRO A 299 -31.38 -20.49 -28.59
CA PRO A 299 -31.37 -20.33 -30.03
C PRO A 299 -31.63 -18.88 -30.48
N LYS A 300 -31.03 -18.45 -31.61
CA LYS A 300 -31.20 -17.09 -32.17
C LYS A 300 -32.46 -16.92 -32.98
N GLY A 301 -33.37 -17.89 -33.05
CA GLY A 301 -34.60 -17.89 -33.86
C GLY A 301 -35.63 -16.84 -33.43
N LYS A 302 -36.61 -16.55 -34.33
CA LYS A 302 -37.68 -15.59 -34.08
C LYS A 302 -38.54 -15.93 -32.87
N ALA A 303 -38.79 -17.24 -32.60
CA ALA A 303 -39.54 -17.74 -31.47
C ALA A 303 -38.92 -17.35 -30.11
N PHE A 304 -37.59 -17.23 -30.02
CA PHE A 304 -36.87 -16.89 -28.80
C PHE A 304 -36.56 -15.42 -28.63
N LYS A 305 -36.90 -14.56 -29.59
CA LYS A 305 -36.59 -13.14 -29.62
C LYS A 305 -37.08 -12.39 -28.38
N LEU A 306 -38.29 -12.66 -27.93
CA LEU A 306 -38.86 -12.05 -26.73
C LEU A 306 -38.07 -12.45 -25.47
N ILE A 307 -37.86 -13.75 -25.26
CA ILE A 307 -37.14 -14.30 -24.10
C ILE A 307 -35.72 -13.75 -24.06
N ARG A 308 -35.02 -13.77 -25.20
CA ARG A 308 -33.67 -13.20 -25.31
C ARG A 308 -33.62 -11.71 -24.99
N GLY A 309 -34.65 -10.95 -25.44
CA GLY A 309 -34.80 -9.52 -25.14
C GLY A 309 -34.94 -9.27 -23.63
N VAL A 310 -35.85 -10.00 -22.98
CA VAL A 310 -36.07 -9.87 -21.52
C VAL A 310 -34.82 -10.28 -20.73
N LEU A 311 -34.13 -11.34 -21.12
CA LEU A 311 -32.86 -11.75 -20.48
C LEU A 311 -31.77 -10.70 -20.62
N ALA A 312 -31.62 -10.08 -21.78
CA ALA A 312 -30.66 -9.00 -22.02
C ALA A 312 -30.97 -7.76 -21.17
N LEU A 313 -32.22 -7.37 -21.04
CA LEU A 313 -32.67 -6.29 -20.14
C LEU A 313 -32.41 -6.65 -18.68
N SER A 314 -32.68 -7.88 -18.29
CA SER A 314 -32.42 -8.38 -16.92
C SER A 314 -30.92 -8.37 -16.60
N ASP A 315 -30.05 -8.75 -17.55
CA ASP A 315 -28.59 -8.69 -17.39
C ASP A 315 -28.11 -7.24 -17.16
N GLN A 316 -28.59 -6.26 -17.95
CA GLN A 316 -28.27 -4.85 -17.75
C GLN A 316 -28.74 -4.34 -16.37
N LEU A 317 -29.94 -4.72 -15.93
CA LEU A 317 -30.44 -4.36 -14.61
C LEU A 317 -29.60 -4.99 -13.49
N HIS A 318 -29.10 -6.22 -13.69
CA HIS A 318 -28.21 -6.90 -12.75
C HIS A 318 -26.86 -6.14 -12.64
N ILE A 319 -26.31 -5.67 -13.75
CA ILE A 319 -25.09 -4.82 -13.75
C ILE A 319 -25.33 -3.56 -12.90
N ALA A 320 -26.44 -2.86 -13.09
CA ALA A 320 -26.76 -1.66 -12.32
C ALA A 320 -26.96 -1.96 -10.81
N LYS A 321 -27.61 -3.07 -10.44
CA LYS A 321 -27.72 -3.52 -9.03
C LYS A 321 -26.35 -3.82 -8.41
N ARG A 322 -25.51 -4.57 -9.13
CA ARG A 322 -24.14 -4.89 -8.72
C ARG A 322 -23.29 -3.62 -8.52
N CYS A 323 -23.42 -2.65 -9.44
CA CYS A 323 -22.73 -1.37 -9.32
C CYS A 323 -23.04 -0.69 -7.97
N VAL A 324 -24.33 -0.55 -7.59
CA VAL A 324 -24.72 0.01 -6.29
C VAL A 324 -24.16 -0.78 -5.11
N SER A 325 -24.24 -2.11 -5.16
CA SER A 325 -23.71 -2.98 -4.09
C SER A 325 -22.21 -2.86 -3.94
N THR A 326 -21.48 -2.83 -5.06
CA THR A 326 -20.01 -2.70 -5.09
C THR A 326 -19.57 -1.34 -4.54
N LEU A 327 -20.26 -0.25 -4.92
CA LEU A 327 -19.95 1.10 -4.40
C LEU A 327 -20.19 1.21 -2.91
N LYS A 328 -21.27 0.62 -2.37
CA LYS A 328 -21.51 0.56 -0.92
C LYS A 328 -20.40 -0.21 -0.20
N LYS A 329 -19.97 -1.36 -0.72
CA LYS A 329 -18.85 -2.14 -0.16
C LYS A 329 -17.55 -1.34 -0.19
N ALA A 330 -17.27 -0.64 -1.28
CA ALA A 330 -16.08 0.20 -1.41
C ALA A 330 -16.11 1.40 -0.44
N GLN A 331 -17.27 2.02 -0.23
CA GLN A 331 -17.44 3.11 0.75
C GLN A 331 -17.16 2.61 2.18
N ILE A 332 -17.72 1.46 2.57
CA ILE A 332 -17.43 0.85 3.89
C ILE A 332 -15.94 0.55 4.02
N TYR A 333 -15.33 0.00 2.97
CA TYR A 333 -13.91 -0.32 2.94
C TYR A 333 -13.05 0.95 3.10
N ALA A 334 -13.40 2.04 2.41
CA ALA A 334 -12.72 3.33 2.54
C ALA A 334 -12.88 3.91 3.96
N VAL A 335 -14.10 3.97 4.51
CA VAL A 335 -14.33 4.44 5.90
C VAL A 335 -13.47 3.69 6.91
N GLN A 336 -13.20 2.41 6.68
CA GLN A 336 -12.35 1.58 7.54
C GLN A 336 -10.84 1.79 7.33
N GLY A 337 -10.43 2.72 6.47
CA GLY A 337 -9.04 3.08 6.22
C GLY A 337 -8.39 2.42 4.99
N GLY A 338 -9.14 1.67 4.19
CA GLY A 338 -8.68 1.11 2.92
C GLY A 338 -8.74 2.10 1.77
N ILE A 339 -7.94 1.91 0.73
CA ILE A 339 -7.97 2.71 -0.49
C ILE A 339 -8.71 1.92 -1.58
N ALA A 340 -9.86 2.44 -2.03
CA ALA A 340 -10.68 1.84 -3.08
C ALA A 340 -10.38 2.50 -4.43
N LEU A 341 -9.93 1.71 -5.42
CA LEU A 341 -9.60 2.19 -6.77
C LEU A 341 -10.63 1.69 -7.77
N PHE A 342 -11.04 2.57 -8.67
CA PHE A 342 -12.00 2.29 -9.75
C PHE A 342 -11.40 2.68 -11.09
N ASP A 343 -11.45 1.81 -12.08
CA ASP A 343 -11.07 2.11 -13.47
C ASP A 343 -12.24 2.61 -14.35
N ARG A 344 -13.42 2.75 -13.75
CA ARG A 344 -14.67 3.30 -14.29
C ARG A 344 -15.51 3.84 -13.15
N TYR A 345 -16.42 4.80 -13.46
CA TYR A 345 -17.37 5.29 -12.48
C TYR A 345 -18.74 5.58 -13.11
N PRO A 346 -19.88 5.23 -12.46
CA PRO A 346 -21.20 5.48 -13.02
C PRO A 346 -21.52 6.97 -13.06
N GLN A 347 -22.29 7.37 -14.05
CA GLN A 347 -22.76 8.74 -14.21
C GLN A 347 -24.20 8.74 -14.75
N THR A 348 -24.92 9.84 -14.57
CA THR A 348 -26.28 10.03 -15.04
C THR A 348 -26.45 11.26 -15.94
N GLN A 349 -25.35 11.95 -16.24
CA GLN A 349 -25.37 13.19 -17.02
C GLN A 349 -25.52 12.92 -18.52
N PHE A 350 -24.92 11.82 -19.01
CA PHE A 350 -24.89 11.44 -20.41
C PHE A 350 -25.37 9.98 -20.57
N PRO A 351 -26.68 9.76 -20.86
CA PRO A 351 -27.22 8.42 -21.10
C PRO A 351 -26.56 7.71 -22.29
N GLY A 352 -26.43 6.39 -22.21
CA GLY A 352 -25.90 5.55 -23.28
C GLY A 352 -24.39 5.49 -23.41
N ILE A 353 -23.65 6.42 -22.81
CA ILE A 353 -22.21 6.59 -22.97
C ILE A 353 -21.51 6.62 -21.60
N ASN A 354 -20.23 6.18 -21.55
CA ASN A 354 -19.35 6.32 -20.40
C ASN A 354 -19.98 5.91 -19.07
N ASP A 355 -20.46 4.67 -18.99
CA ASP A 355 -21.08 4.06 -17.80
C ASP A 355 -22.42 4.73 -17.35
N GLY A 356 -23.08 5.45 -18.25
CA GLY A 356 -24.45 5.94 -18.11
C GLY A 356 -25.51 4.88 -18.34
N ALA A 357 -26.80 5.26 -18.18
CA ALA A 357 -27.95 4.38 -18.44
C ALA A 357 -28.00 3.94 -19.91
N LYS A 358 -28.15 2.63 -20.13
CA LYS A 358 -28.06 2.02 -21.47
C LYS A 358 -29.40 1.51 -22.00
N ILE A 359 -30.30 1.10 -21.13
CA ILE A 359 -31.53 0.41 -21.56
C ILE A 359 -32.38 1.32 -22.42
N ARG A 360 -32.59 2.57 -22.03
CA ARG A 360 -33.38 3.51 -22.79
C ARG A 360 -32.76 3.81 -24.16
N GLU A 361 -31.45 4.05 -24.19
CA GLU A 361 -30.75 4.52 -25.39
C GLU A 361 -30.46 3.39 -26.40
N ILE A 362 -30.15 2.20 -25.91
CA ILE A 362 -29.67 1.08 -26.74
C ILE A 362 -30.78 0.09 -27.09
N PHE A 363 -31.68 -0.21 -26.14
CA PHE A 363 -32.66 -1.27 -26.28
C PHE A 363 -34.04 -0.76 -26.70
N LEU A 364 -34.45 0.44 -26.25
CA LEU A 364 -35.75 0.98 -26.58
C LEU A 364 -35.94 1.28 -28.09
N PRO A 365 -34.98 1.81 -28.84
CA PRO A 365 -35.11 1.98 -30.28
C PRO A 365 -35.29 0.67 -31.06
N LYS A 366 -34.80 -0.43 -30.52
CA LYS A 366 -34.89 -1.79 -31.12
C LYS A 366 -36.18 -2.52 -30.76
N ALA A 367 -36.99 -1.98 -29.85
CA ALA A 367 -38.24 -2.57 -29.40
C ALA A 367 -39.39 -2.18 -30.28
N THR A 368 -39.65 -2.93 -31.38
CA THR A 368 -40.69 -2.68 -32.36
C THR A 368 -42.09 -3.14 -31.90
N ASN A 369 -42.16 -4.17 -31.07
CA ASN A 369 -43.42 -4.68 -30.53
C ASN A 369 -43.87 -3.84 -29.31
N PRO A 370 -45.17 -3.40 -29.23
CA PRO A 370 -45.68 -2.58 -28.13
C PRO A 370 -45.46 -3.18 -26.72
N LEU A 371 -45.64 -4.51 -26.57
CA LEU A 371 -45.43 -5.19 -25.33
C LEU A 371 -43.95 -5.15 -24.93
N ILE A 372 -43.04 -5.48 -25.84
CA ILE A 372 -41.60 -5.39 -25.64
C ILE A 372 -41.19 -3.98 -25.28
N ARG A 373 -41.74 -2.97 -25.94
CA ARG A 373 -41.51 -1.56 -25.68
C ARG A 373 -41.93 -1.18 -24.25
N LYS A 374 -43.10 -1.61 -23.81
CA LYS A 374 -43.60 -1.39 -22.43
C LYS A 374 -42.68 -2.02 -21.39
N ILE A 375 -42.26 -3.28 -21.60
CA ILE A 375 -41.31 -4.00 -20.73
C ILE A 375 -39.98 -3.24 -20.69
N THR A 376 -39.43 -2.83 -21.85
CA THR A 376 -38.16 -2.10 -21.93
C THR A 376 -38.21 -0.79 -21.14
N LEU A 377 -39.32 -0.05 -21.22
CA LEU A 377 -39.51 1.19 -20.43
C LEU A 377 -39.49 0.96 -18.93
N ILE A 378 -40.11 -0.13 -18.45
CA ILE A 378 -40.10 -0.50 -17.03
C ILE A 378 -38.65 -0.80 -16.57
N TYR A 379 -37.90 -1.57 -17.35
CA TYR A 379 -36.51 -1.86 -17.06
C TYR A 379 -35.63 -0.62 -17.11
N ALA A 380 -35.82 0.27 -18.07
CA ALA A 380 -35.10 1.55 -18.19
C ALA A 380 -35.31 2.43 -16.96
N LYS A 381 -36.57 2.63 -16.52
CA LYS A 381 -36.87 3.36 -15.28
C LYS A 381 -36.19 2.76 -14.04
N ARG A 382 -36.13 1.43 -13.95
CA ARG A 382 -35.44 0.72 -12.86
C ARG A 382 -33.93 0.91 -12.92
N GLU A 383 -33.31 0.81 -14.09
CA GLU A 383 -31.87 1.09 -14.31
C GLU A 383 -31.53 2.51 -13.89
N GLU A 384 -32.27 3.51 -14.39
CA GLU A 384 -32.09 4.93 -14.06
C GLU A 384 -32.18 5.17 -12.54
N LYS A 385 -33.17 4.56 -11.86
CA LYS A 385 -33.30 4.65 -10.39
C LYS A 385 -32.11 4.06 -9.65
N LEU A 386 -31.54 2.95 -10.15
CA LEU A 386 -30.35 2.33 -9.57
C LEU A 386 -29.11 3.20 -9.80
N LEU A 387 -28.91 3.73 -10.99
CA LEU A 387 -27.80 4.62 -11.31
C LEU A 387 -27.88 5.93 -10.51
N LYS A 388 -29.07 6.52 -10.35
CA LYS A 388 -29.28 7.66 -9.45
C LYS A 388 -28.88 7.34 -7.99
N LYS A 389 -29.05 6.10 -7.52
CA LYS A 389 -28.54 5.67 -6.20
C LYS A 389 -27.02 5.50 -6.22
N ALA A 390 -26.45 4.96 -7.31
CA ALA A 390 -25.03 4.74 -7.45
C ALA A 390 -24.23 6.07 -7.43
N VAL A 391 -24.65 7.07 -8.19
CA VAL A 391 -23.97 8.37 -8.28
C VAL A 391 -24.07 9.24 -7.03
N ARG A 392 -24.93 8.89 -6.06
CA ARG A 392 -24.93 9.55 -4.73
C ARG A 392 -23.70 9.18 -3.89
N ILE A 393 -23.11 8.01 -4.15
CA ILE A 393 -21.84 7.60 -3.57
C ILE A 393 -20.77 8.13 -4.51
N GLN A 394 -20.13 9.24 -4.18
CA GLN A 394 -19.09 9.85 -5.02
C GLN A 394 -17.69 9.48 -4.52
N PRO A 395 -16.69 9.34 -5.41
CA PRO A 395 -15.32 9.15 -5.00
C PRO A 395 -14.76 10.43 -4.38
N ASP A 396 -13.75 10.28 -3.53
CA ASP A 396 -13.05 11.43 -2.94
C ASP A 396 -12.16 12.15 -3.95
N LEU A 397 -11.61 11.39 -4.90
CA LEU A 397 -10.73 11.87 -5.96
C LEU A 397 -11.14 11.24 -7.30
N VAL A 398 -11.29 12.08 -8.30
CA VAL A 398 -11.46 11.66 -9.71
C VAL A 398 -10.27 12.16 -10.52
N ILE A 399 -9.60 11.23 -11.18
CA ILE A 399 -8.50 11.53 -12.10
C ILE A 399 -9.02 11.32 -13.50
N LYS A 400 -9.18 12.42 -14.25
CA LYS A 400 -9.56 12.42 -15.66
C LYS A 400 -8.31 12.24 -16.52
N LEU A 401 -8.18 11.10 -17.17
CA LEU A 401 -7.10 10.81 -18.13
C LEU A 401 -7.53 11.32 -19.49
N MET A 402 -6.93 12.44 -19.91
CA MET A 402 -7.27 13.09 -21.17
C MET A 402 -6.28 12.71 -22.26
N LEU A 403 -6.84 12.29 -23.39
CA LEU A 403 -6.13 11.88 -24.59
C LEU A 403 -6.70 12.68 -25.77
N THR A 404 -5.88 13.06 -26.77
CA THR A 404 -6.40 13.67 -27.97
C THR A 404 -7.23 12.68 -28.77
N THR A 405 -8.15 13.20 -29.60
CA THR A 405 -9.01 12.35 -30.44
C THR A 405 -8.18 11.54 -31.43
N GLU A 406 -7.16 12.16 -32.03
CA GLU A 406 -6.25 11.55 -33.01
C GLU A 406 -5.49 10.37 -32.36
N GLU A 407 -4.94 10.57 -31.18
CA GLU A 407 -4.19 9.53 -30.47
C GLU A 407 -5.14 8.41 -30.01
N SER A 408 -6.37 8.72 -29.60
CA SER A 408 -7.37 7.71 -29.25
C SER A 408 -7.69 6.80 -30.44
N LEU A 409 -7.85 7.37 -31.63
CA LEU A 409 -8.07 6.63 -32.88
C LEU A 409 -6.82 5.81 -33.26
N ARG A 410 -5.63 6.38 -33.11
CA ARG A 410 -4.37 5.66 -33.35
C ARG A 410 -4.26 4.40 -32.46
N ARG A 411 -4.62 4.53 -31.20
CA ARG A 411 -4.60 3.38 -30.24
C ARG A 411 -5.74 2.39 -30.49
N LYS A 412 -6.86 2.83 -31.07
CA LYS A 412 -8.04 2.01 -31.36
C LYS A 412 -8.62 2.29 -32.74
N PRO A 413 -7.95 1.87 -33.82
CA PRO A 413 -8.32 2.21 -35.20
C PRO A 413 -9.67 1.65 -35.68
N LYS A 414 -10.27 0.70 -34.92
CA LYS A 414 -11.59 0.14 -35.27
C LYS A 414 -12.77 0.94 -34.71
N GLU A 415 -12.53 1.99 -33.90
CA GLU A 415 -13.60 2.84 -33.37
C GLU A 415 -13.99 3.94 -34.37
N ASN A 416 -15.30 4.30 -34.40
CA ASN A 416 -15.81 5.39 -35.23
C ASN A 416 -15.31 6.73 -34.65
N ALA A 417 -14.76 7.59 -35.51
CA ALA A 417 -14.19 8.89 -35.17
C ALA A 417 -15.22 9.82 -34.49
N GLU A 418 -16.46 9.87 -34.94
CA GLU A 418 -17.51 10.67 -34.31
C GLU A 418 -17.83 10.23 -32.87
N ASN A 419 -17.85 8.90 -32.64
CA ASN A 419 -18.04 8.34 -31.28
C ASN A 419 -16.87 8.68 -30.38
N VAL A 420 -15.63 8.66 -30.87
CA VAL A 420 -14.44 9.02 -30.11
C VAL A 420 -14.49 10.51 -29.74
N GLN A 421 -14.80 11.38 -30.72
CA GLN A 421 -14.96 12.81 -30.48
C GLN A 421 -16.07 13.10 -29.46
N ARG A 422 -17.24 12.47 -29.62
CA ARG A 422 -18.34 12.60 -28.65
C ARG A 422 -17.95 12.16 -27.25
N LYS A 423 -17.25 11.02 -27.10
CA LYS A 423 -16.75 10.54 -25.80
C LYS A 423 -15.75 11.52 -25.20
N HIS A 424 -14.87 12.12 -25.99
CA HIS A 424 -13.91 13.11 -25.56
C HIS A 424 -14.61 14.34 -24.95
N GLU A 425 -15.58 14.92 -25.64
CA GLU A 425 -16.34 16.07 -25.14
C GLU A 425 -17.13 15.74 -23.87
N ILE A 426 -17.73 14.56 -23.80
CA ILE A 426 -18.44 14.09 -22.60
C ILE A 426 -17.50 13.97 -21.40
N ILE A 427 -16.28 13.42 -21.56
CA ILE A 427 -15.33 13.31 -20.45
C ILE A 427 -14.92 14.70 -19.94
N LYS A 428 -14.72 15.67 -20.82
CA LYS A 428 -14.45 17.06 -20.42
C LYS A 428 -15.56 17.61 -19.53
N GLN A 429 -16.82 17.46 -19.97
CA GLN A 429 -18.00 18.02 -19.31
C GLN A 429 -18.44 17.24 -18.06
N LEU A 430 -18.04 15.94 -17.94
CA LEU A 430 -18.49 15.07 -16.86
C LEU A 430 -18.11 15.66 -15.49
N ALA A 431 -19.09 15.93 -14.66
CA ALA A 431 -18.93 16.58 -13.38
C ALA A 431 -19.09 15.60 -12.18
N PHE A 432 -18.30 15.82 -11.15
CA PHE A 432 -18.35 15.09 -9.88
C PHE A 432 -18.37 16.12 -8.74
N PRO A 433 -19.54 16.68 -8.40
CA PRO A 433 -19.63 17.89 -7.56
C PRO A 433 -19.15 17.72 -6.13
N LYS A 434 -19.04 16.47 -5.61
CA LYS A 434 -18.55 16.17 -4.26
C LYS A 434 -17.12 15.59 -4.27
N SER A 435 -16.48 15.53 -5.42
CA SER A 435 -15.15 14.95 -5.60
C SER A 435 -14.13 16.03 -5.92
N ARG A 436 -12.90 15.86 -5.45
CA ARG A 436 -11.77 16.59 -6.05
C ARG A 436 -11.50 16.00 -7.43
N VAL A 437 -11.61 16.80 -8.46
CA VAL A 437 -11.35 16.40 -9.85
C VAL A 437 -10.01 16.95 -10.31
N VAL A 438 -9.16 16.09 -10.84
CA VAL A 438 -7.86 16.48 -11.44
C VAL A 438 -7.80 15.92 -12.86
N VAL A 439 -7.34 16.75 -13.78
CA VAL A 439 -7.12 16.38 -15.17
C VAL A 439 -5.65 16.07 -15.37
N VAL A 440 -5.35 14.91 -15.96
CA VAL A 440 -4.00 14.48 -16.30
C VAL A 440 -3.92 14.24 -17.81
N ASP A 441 -2.94 14.86 -18.42
CA ASP A 441 -2.62 14.67 -19.84
C ASP A 441 -1.82 13.36 -20.00
N VAL A 442 -2.39 12.41 -20.75
CA VAL A 442 -1.77 11.09 -21.03
C VAL A 442 -1.04 11.05 -22.36
N MET A 443 -0.72 12.23 -22.95
CA MET A 443 0.17 12.36 -24.11
C MET A 443 1.65 12.35 -23.70
N LYS A 444 1.92 12.59 -22.40
CA LYS A 444 3.27 12.52 -21.81
C LYS A 444 3.83 11.10 -21.82
N GLU A 445 5.14 10.98 -21.66
CA GLU A 445 5.76 9.67 -21.41
C GLU A 445 5.17 9.03 -20.15
N TYR A 446 4.91 7.73 -20.22
CA TYR A 446 4.17 7.02 -19.15
C TYR A 446 4.80 7.14 -17.76
N HIS A 447 6.15 7.20 -17.66
CA HIS A 447 6.81 7.34 -16.37
C HIS A 447 6.55 8.73 -15.74
N VAL A 448 6.41 9.79 -16.54
CA VAL A 448 6.06 11.14 -16.09
C VAL A 448 4.60 11.17 -15.65
N GLU A 449 3.69 10.64 -16.49
CA GLU A 449 2.26 10.52 -16.19
C GLU A 449 2.02 9.78 -14.87
N ILE A 450 2.61 8.59 -14.70
CA ILE A 450 2.38 7.78 -13.49
C ILE A 450 2.98 8.42 -12.23
N THR A 451 4.08 9.17 -12.35
CA THR A 451 4.68 9.90 -11.23
C THR A 451 3.79 11.07 -10.81
N GLU A 452 3.24 11.83 -11.76
CA GLU A 452 2.26 12.88 -11.50
C GLU A 452 1.01 12.33 -10.79
N ILE A 453 0.47 11.21 -11.28
CA ILE A 453 -0.69 10.54 -10.67
C ILE A 453 -0.38 10.07 -9.24
N LYS A 454 0.80 9.51 -8.99
CA LYS A 454 1.24 9.11 -7.64
C LYS A 454 1.30 10.33 -6.70
N SER A 455 1.84 11.47 -7.15
CA SER A 455 1.90 12.71 -6.37
C SER A 455 0.50 13.24 -6.04
N ILE A 456 -0.43 13.23 -7.00
CA ILE A 456 -1.83 13.63 -6.79
C ILE A 456 -2.48 12.74 -5.71
N ILE A 457 -2.28 11.43 -5.81
CA ILE A 457 -2.85 10.46 -4.87
C ILE A 457 -2.20 10.61 -3.50
N TRP A 458 -0.87 10.77 -3.42
CA TRP A 458 -0.17 10.98 -2.16
C TRP A 458 -0.70 12.19 -1.41
N ARG A 459 -0.87 13.33 -2.11
CA ARG A 459 -1.47 14.55 -1.55
C ARG A 459 -2.93 14.39 -1.11
N LYS A 460 -3.63 13.34 -1.54
CA LYS A 460 -4.99 13.03 -1.06
C LYS A 460 -4.98 12.16 0.19
N ILE A 461 -4.00 11.27 0.36
CA ILE A 461 -3.98 10.28 1.46
C ILE A 461 -3.15 10.70 2.68
N ARG A 462 -2.32 11.75 2.53
CA ARG A 462 -1.56 12.38 3.62
C ARG A 462 -2.42 13.24 4.52
#